data_84442c8d984f825b23a49bcf761e5603
#
_entry.id   84442c8d984f825b23a49bcf761e5603
#
_cell.length_a   1.000
_cell.length_b   1.000
_cell.length_c   1.000
_cell.angle_alpha   90.00
_cell.angle_beta   90.00
_cell.angle_gamma   90.00
#
_symmetry.space_group_name_H-M   'P 1'
#
loop_
_entity.id
_entity.type
_entity.pdbx_description
1 polymer ?
#
loop_
_entity_poly.entity_id
_entity_poly.type
_entity_poly.pdbx_seq_one_letter_code
_entity_poly.pdbx_strand_id
1 'polypeptide(L)'
;MLGTETVHALRGVDLQIRRNEFTAIMGPSGSGKSTLMNLLGCLDTPSSGEYWLNAQKVSELNDDELARIRNKEIGFVFQTFNLLPRATSLHNVELPLIYAGVGSKERRERAAQSLEKVGLADRMHHRPNELSGGQRQRVAIARALVNQPSILLADEPTGNLDSATSHEIMQVFTDLHRAGQTVILITHERDIAAFANRQIHLLDGKIERDVLTERAA
;
A
#
# COMPACT_ATOMS: atom_id res chain seq x y z
N MET A 1 22.31 16.81 30.01
CA MET A 1 22.12 15.47 29.48
C MET A 1 20.61 15.25 29.35
N LEU A 2 20.05 15.41 28.16
CA LEU A 2 18.67 15.04 27.89
C LEU A 2 18.66 13.53 27.73
N GLY A 3 18.06 12.81 28.67
CA GLY A 3 17.91 11.37 28.60
C GLY A 3 17.17 10.97 27.33
N THR A 4 17.74 10.05 26.55
CA THR A 4 17.07 9.42 25.42
C THR A 4 15.98 8.50 25.97
N GLU A 5 14.77 9.02 26.06
CA GLU A 5 13.60 8.21 26.40
C GLU A 5 13.35 7.22 25.24
N THR A 6 13.40 5.94 25.50
CA THR A 6 13.15 4.92 24.47
C THR A 6 11.65 4.84 24.20
N VAL A 7 11.25 5.21 23.00
CA VAL A 7 9.85 5.13 22.57
C VAL A 7 9.59 3.75 21.96
N HIS A 8 8.74 2.96 22.60
CA HIS A 8 8.26 1.68 22.07
C HIS A 8 7.03 1.91 21.19
N ALA A 9 7.24 2.06 19.88
CA ALA A 9 6.18 2.32 18.91
C ALA A 9 5.25 1.10 18.72
N LEU A 10 5.82 -0.12 18.75
CA LEU A 10 5.07 -1.38 18.83
C LEU A 10 5.51 -2.15 20.08
N ARG A 11 4.57 -2.84 20.71
CA ARG A 11 4.77 -3.50 22.02
C ARG A 11 4.34 -4.97 21.98
N GLY A 12 4.92 -5.72 21.04
CA GLY A 12 4.56 -7.11 20.78
C GLY A 12 3.25 -7.18 19.97
N VAL A 13 3.41 -7.30 18.64
CA VAL A 13 2.28 -7.46 17.70
C VAL A 13 2.45 -8.80 17.02
N ASP A 14 1.52 -9.73 17.28
CA ASP A 14 1.41 -10.98 16.56
C ASP A 14 0.28 -10.85 15.55
N LEU A 15 0.62 -10.85 14.25
CA LEU A 15 -0.31 -10.62 13.18
C LEU A 15 -0.05 -11.57 12.01
N GLN A 16 -1.09 -12.23 11.54
CA GLN A 16 -1.06 -13.02 10.32
C GLN A 16 -2.07 -12.48 9.32
N ILE A 17 -1.63 -12.11 8.12
CA ILE A 17 -2.47 -11.72 6.99
C ILE A 17 -2.34 -12.80 5.91
N ARG A 18 -3.46 -13.33 5.46
CA ARG A 18 -3.52 -14.41 4.47
C ARG A 18 -3.53 -13.85 3.06
N ARG A 19 -3.18 -14.68 2.09
CA ARG A 19 -3.35 -14.32 0.67
C ARG A 19 -4.81 -14.04 0.36
N ASN A 20 -5.03 -13.07 -0.52
CA ASN A 20 -6.36 -12.61 -0.90
C ASN A 20 -7.22 -12.19 0.31
N GLU A 21 -6.61 -11.53 1.28
CA GLU A 21 -7.31 -10.90 2.39
C GLU A 21 -7.38 -9.39 2.16
N PHE A 22 -8.51 -8.77 2.48
CA PHE A 22 -8.65 -7.33 2.52
C PHE A 22 -8.78 -6.89 3.97
N THR A 23 -7.70 -6.38 4.52
CA THR A 23 -7.58 -6.01 5.94
C THR A 23 -7.44 -4.50 6.09
N ALA A 24 -8.21 -3.90 6.98
CA ALA A 24 -8.03 -2.52 7.42
C ALA A 24 -7.33 -2.48 8.78
N ILE A 25 -6.25 -1.70 8.88
CA ILE A 25 -5.55 -1.40 10.13
C ILE A 25 -5.95 -0.01 10.58
N MET A 26 -6.59 0.07 11.74
CA MET A 26 -7.18 1.28 12.31
C MET A 26 -6.54 1.63 13.66
N GLY A 27 -6.79 2.84 14.13
CA GLY A 27 -6.38 3.30 15.46
C GLY A 27 -6.14 4.81 15.49
N PRO A 28 -6.09 5.43 16.67
CA PRO A 28 -5.81 6.86 16.80
C PRO A 28 -4.39 7.22 16.34
N SER A 29 -4.11 8.53 16.24
CA SER A 29 -2.75 9.02 16.01
C SER A 29 -1.82 8.53 17.12
N GLY A 30 -0.60 8.12 16.76
CA GLY A 30 0.38 7.58 17.72
C GLY A 30 0.17 6.12 18.14
N SER A 31 -0.86 5.42 17.64
CA SER A 31 -1.10 4.01 18.02
C SER A 31 -0.10 2.99 17.44
N GLY A 32 0.83 3.40 16.57
CA GLY A 32 1.84 2.53 15.96
C GLY A 32 1.53 2.09 14.51
N LYS A 33 0.45 2.57 13.87
CA LYS A 33 0.06 2.20 12.50
C LYS A 33 1.16 2.44 11.47
N SER A 34 1.76 3.63 11.46
CA SER A 34 2.83 3.96 10.51
C SER A 34 4.08 3.12 10.74
N THR A 35 4.42 2.80 11.99
CA THR A 35 5.52 1.88 12.30
C THR A 35 5.22 0.47 11.81
N LEU A 36 4.00 -0.03 12.06
CA LEU A 36 3.59 -1.34 11.55
C LEU A 36 3.59 -1.38 10.02
N MET A 37 3.11 -0.31 9.37
CA MET A 37 3.17 -0.16 7.91
C MET A 37 4.60 -0.22 7.38
N ASN A 38 5.53 0.48 8.02
CA ASN A 38 6.94 0.48 7.61
C ASN A 38 7.56 -0.92 7.70
N LEU A 39 7.23 -1.68 8.75
CA LEU A 39 7.66 -3.07 8.89
C LEU A 39 7.04 -3.94 7.79
N LEU A 40 5.71 -3.91 7.62
CA LEU A 40 5.01 -4.67 6.58
C LEU A 40 5.51 -4.30 5.18
N GLY A 41 5.89 -3.04 4.99
CA GLY A 41 6.43 -2.50 3.76
C GLY A 41 7.91 -2.75 3.52
N CYS A 42 8.62 -3.46 4.42
CA CYS A 42 10.07 -3.63 4.37
C CYS A 42 10.82 -2.29 4.24
N LEU A 43 10.29 -1.21 4.83
CA LEU A 43 10.92 0.11 4.93
C LEU A 43 11.74 0.24 6.22
N ASP A 44 11.50 -0.65 7.17
CA ASP A 44 12.17 -0.74 8.45
C ASP A 44 12.27 -2.21 8.87
N THR A 45 13.10 -2.51 9.86
CA THR A 45 13.25 -3.85 10.44
C THR A 45 12.80 -3.85 11.90
N PRO A 46 12.18 -4.94 12.40
CA PRO A 46 11.75 -5.00 13.79
C PRO A 46 12.98 -5.04 14.73
N SER A 47 12.90 -4.30 15.83
CA SER A 47 13.94 -4.34 16.89
C SER A 47 14.04 -5.71 17.57
N SER A 48 12.96 -6.50 17.55
CA SER A 48 12.88 -7.88 18.03
C SER A 48 11.66 -8.58 17.39
N GLY A 49 11.68 -9.91 17.39
CA GLY A 49 10.65 -10.72 16.75
C GLY A 49 11.00 -11.03 15.29
N GLU A 50 10.02 -11.57 14.57
CA GLU A 50 10.22 -12.07 13.21
C GLU A 50 9.14 -11.49 12.27
N TYR A 51 9.55 -11.22 11.04
CA TYR A 51 8.63 -10.92 9.95
C TYR A 51 8.85 -11.87 8.77
N TRP A 52 7.78 -12.53 8.36
CA TRP A 52 7.76 -13.48 7.25
C TRP A 52 6.86 -12.96 6.14
N LEU A 53 7.38 -12.91 4.92
CA LEU A 53 6.64 -12.55 3.72
C LEU A 53 6.78 -13.68 2.69
N ASN A 54 5.68 -14.27 2.25
CA ASN A 54 5.67 -15.38 1.30
C ASN A 54 6.64 -16.53 1.67
N ALA A 55 6.62 -16.96 2.93
CA ALA A 55 7.50 -17.99 3.50
C ALA A 55 9.00 -17.61 3.53
N GLN A 56 9.35 -16.37 3.26
CA GLN A 56 10.71 -15.84 3.42
C GLN A 56 10.80 -15.00 4.70
N LYS A 57 11.79 -15.27 5.55
CA LYS A 57 12.09 -14.46 6.74
C LYS A 57 12.79 -13.17 6.30
N VAL A 58 12.05 -12.06 6.29
CA VAL A 58 12.56 -10.77 5.81
C VAL A 58 13.18 -9.92 6.91
N SER A 59 12.91 -10.23 8.19
CA SER A 59 13.49 -9.53 9.34
C SER A 59 15.01 -9.67 9.49
N GLU A 60 15.64 -10.59 8.76
CA GLU A 60 17.09 -10.85 8.80
C GLU A 60 17.83 -10.41 7.54
N LEU A 61 17.10 -9.83 6.56
CA LEU A 61 17.66 -9.40 5.30
C LEU A 61 18.38 -8.05 5.43
N ASN A 62 19.43 -7.86 4.63
CA ASN A 62 20.11 -6.58 4.50
C ASN A 62 19.30 -5.58 3.63
N ASP A 63 19.73 -4.30 3.60
CA ASP A 63 19.02 -3.22 2.92
C ASP A 63 18.82 -3.47 1.43
N ASP A 64 19.81 -4.06 0.73
CA ASP A 64 19.71 -4.38 -0.70
C ASP A 64 18.70 -5.49 -0.96
N GLU A 65 18.67 -6.51 -0.10
CA GLU A 65 17.70 -7.60 -0.18
C GLU A 65 16.30 -7.10 0.14
N LEU A 66 16.14 -6.29 1.18
CA LEU A 66 14.87 -5.63 1.52
C LEU A 66 14.37 -4.75 0.37
N ALA A 67 15.26 -4.00 -0.30
CA ALA A 67 14.90 -3.20 -1.47
C ALA A 67 14.39 -4.06 -2.64
N ARG A 68 14.99 -5.23 -2.88
CA ARG A 68 14.52 -6.19 -3.91
C ARG A 68 13.15 -6.78 -3.55
N ILE A 69 12.98 -7.22 -2.30
CA ILE A 69 11.69 -7.73 -1.81
C ILE A 69 10.62 -6.66 -1.92
N ARG A 70 10.89 -5.44 -1.46
CA ARG A 70 9.97 -4.31 -1.55
C ARG A 70 9.54 -4.02 -2.98
N ASN A 71 10.48 -4.00 -3.92
CA ASN A 71 10.19 -3.75 -5.33
C ASN A 71 9.32 -4.86 -5.95
N LYS A 72 9.56 -6.11 -5.58
CA LYS A 72 8.91 -7.28 -6.16
C LYS A 72 7.57 -7.61 -5.52
N GLU A 73 7.51 -7.59 -4.19
CA GLU A 73 6.40 -8.17 -3.43
C GLU A 73 5.41 -7.13 -2.89
N ILE A 74 5.78 -5.83 -2.87
CA ILE A 74 4.98 -4.81 -2.20
C ILE A 74 4.68 -3.65 -3.15
N GLY A 75 3.38 -3.38 -3.32
CA GLY A 75 2.90 -2.17 -3.99
C GLY A 75 2.46 -1.14 -2.95
N PHE A 76 2.97 0.08 -3.04
CA PHE A 76 2.61 1.16 -2.13
C PHE A 76 1.66 2.17 -2.78
N VAL A 77 0.61 2.54 -2.05
CA VAL A 77 -0.31 3.63 -2.37
C VAL A 77 -0.38 4.57 -1.17
N PHE A 78 -0.09 5.86 -1.38
CA PHE A 78 -0.01 6.86 -0.32
C PHE A 78 -1.10 7.92 -0.48
N GLN A 79 -1.45 8.60 0.60
CA GLN A 79 -2.38 9.72 0.65
C GLN A 79 -1.98 10.86 -0.31
N THR A 80 -0.69 11.17 -0.41
CA THR A 80 -0.13 12.26 -1.23
C THR A 80 0.26 11.85 -2.64
N PHE A 81 -0.20 10.65 -3.09
CA PHE A 81 0.06 10.05 -4.40
C PHE A 81 1.55 9.77 -4.67
N ASN A 82 2.47 10.59 -4.23
CA ASN A 82 3.93 10.49 -4.41
C ASN A 82 4.33 10.26 -5.88
N LEU A 83 3.68 11.00 -6.80
CA LEU A 83 4.01 10.98 -8.21
C LEU A 83 5.14 11.96 -8.51
N LEU A 84 6.01 11.61 -9.44
CA LEU A 84 7.02 12.50 -9.99
C LEU A 84 6.35 13.59 -10.81
N PRO A 85 6.40 14.88 -10.41
CA PRO A 85 5.56 15.92 -11.00
C PRO A 85 5.93 16.28 -12.44
N ARG A 86 7.18 15.99 -12.86
CA ARG A 86 7.67 16.25 -14.21
C ARG A 86 7.56 15.06 -15.16
N ALA A 87 7.23 13.87 -14.64
CA ALA A 87 7.04 12.65 -15.40
C ALA A 87 5.56 12.47 -15.78
N THR A 88 5.29 11.85 -16.93
CA THR A 88 3.94 11.48 -17.34
C THR A 88 3.38 10.35 -16.48
N SER A 89 2.08 10.07 -16.58
CA SER A 89 1.45 8.90 -15.93
C SER A 89 2.20 7.62 -16.28
N LEU A 90 2.47 7.41 -17.57
CA LEU A 90 3.21 6.25 -18.07
C LEU A 90 4.59 6.12 -17.42
N HIS A 91 5.38 7.20 -17.40
CA HIS A 91 6.72 7.19 -16.80
C HIS A 91 6.68 6.98 -15.28
N ASN A 92 5.66 7.51 -14.58
CA ASN A 92 5.46 7.23 -13.15
C ASN A 92 5.23 5.73 -12.89
N VAL A 93 4.43 5.08 -13.75
CA VAL A 93 4.13 3.65 -13.62
C VAL A 93 5.32 2.77 -14.05
N GLU A 94 6.17 3.24 -14.96
CA GLU A 94 7.40 2.54 -15.36
C GLU A 94 8.46 2.44 -14.25
N LEU A 95 8.45 3.32 -13.24
CA LEU A 95 9.51 3.42 -12.24
C LEU A 95 9.86 2.11 -11.53
N PRO A 96 8.91 1.34 -10.97
CA PRO A 96 9.23 0.07 -10.31
C PRO A 96 9.86 -0.95 -11.28
N LEU A 97 9.49 -0.91 -12.55
CA LEU A 97 10.03 -1.79 -13.59
C LEU A 97 11.48 -1.42 -13.96
N ILE A 98 11.85 -0.13 -13.84
CA ILE A 98 13.24 0.31 -14.01
C ILE A 98 14.12 -0.32 -12.92
N TYR A 99 13.68 -0.25 -11.67
CA TYR A 99 14.40 -0.87 -10.55
C TYR A 99 14.41 -2.40 -10.63
N ALA A 100 13.42 -3.01 -11.28
CA ALA A 100 13.39 -4.44 -11.57
C ALA A 100 14.29 -4.85 -12.75
N GLY A 101 14.94 -3.90 -13.44
CA GLY A 101 15.82 -4.19 -14.59
C GLY A 101 15.07 -4.56 -15.88
N VAL A 102 13.76 -4.29 -15.97
CA VAL A 102 12.95 -4.60 -17.14
C VAL A 102 13.34 -3.72 -18.33
N GLY A 103 13.51 -4.33 -19.52
CA GLY A 103 13.87 -3.63 -20.76
C GLY A 103 12.81 -2.61 -21.19
N SER A 104 13.24 -1.54 -21.88
CA SER A 104 12.42 -0.36 -22.18
C SER A 104 11.10 -0.68 -22.92
N LYS A 105 11.11 -1.58 -23.89
CA LYS A 105 9.91 -1.96 -24.65
C LYS A 105 8.88 -2.66 -23.75
N GLU A 106 9.30 -3.71 -23.06
CA GLU A 106 8.43 -4.46 -22.14
C GLU A 106 7.90 -3.58 -21.01
N ARG A 107 8.76 -2.74 -20.44
CA ARG A 107 8.39 -1.80 -19.37
C ARG A 107 7.26 -0.88 -19.80
N ARG A 108 7.34 -0.31 -21.02
CA ARG A 108 6.32 0.58 -21.56
C ARG A 108 4.98 -0.15 -21.78
N GLU A 109 5.04 -1.37 -22.31
CA GLU A 109 3.85 -2.21 -22.54
C GLU A 109 3.17 -2.57 -21.22
N ARG A 110 3.93 -3.01 -20.20
CA ARG A 110 3.39 -3.35 -18.89
C ARG A 110 2.81 -2.14 -18.16
N ALA A 111 3.47 -0.98 -18.25
CA ALA A 111 2.98 0.25 -17.64
C ALA A 111 1.68 0.74 -18.31
N ALA A 112 1.58 0.65 -19.64
CA ALA A 112 0.35 0.96 -20.37
C ALA A 112 -0.81 0.06 -19.93
N GLN A 113 -0.60 -1.26 -19.90
CA GLN A 113 -1.60 -2.22 -19.43
C GLN A 113 -2.03 -1.95 -17.98
N SER A 114 -1.09 -1.54 -17.11
CA SER A 114 -1.43 -1.20 -15.73
C SER A 114 -2.31 0.05 -15.63
N LEU A 115 -2.09 1.06 -16.47
CA LEU A 115 -2.94 2.25 -16.57
C LEU A 115 -4.32 1.93 -17.14
N GLU A 116 -4.42 1.05 -18.13
CA GLU A 116 -5.69 0.57 -18.67
C GLU A 116 -6.56 -0.10 -17.60
N LYS A 117 -5.97 -0.95 -16.76
CA LYS A 117 -6.66 -1.64 -15.66
C LYS A 117 -7.32 -0.71 -14.66
N VAL A 118 -6.80 0.52 -14.51
CA VAL A 118 -7.37 1.55 -13.62
C VAL A 118 -8.20 2.61 -14.37
N GLY A 119 -8.48 2.39 -15.67
CA GLY A 119 -9.31 3.28 -16.47
C GLY A 119 -8.62 4.58 -16.90
N LEU A 120 -7.29 4.55 -17.14
CA LEU A 120 -6.50 5.71 -17.52
C LEU A 120 -5.76 5.55 -18.87
N ALA A 121 -6.30 4.75 -19.78
CA ALA A 121 -5.71 4.54 -21.10
C ALA A 121 -5.50 5.84 -21.89
N ASP A 122 -6.45 6.79 -21.79
CA ASP A 122 -6.42 8.08 -22.45
C ASP A 122 -5.59 9.14 -21.70
N ARG A 123 -5.06 8.83 -20.53
CA ARG A 123 -4.28 9.73 -19.66
C ARG A 123 -2.79 9.36 -19.52
N MET A 124 -2.28 8.43 -20.31
CA MET A 124 -0.92 7.91 -20.22
C MET A 124 0.15 8.99 -20.36
N HIS A 125 -0.11 10.00 -21.19
CA HIS A 125 0.84 11.09 -21.51
C HIS A 125 0.65 12.36 -20.67
N HIS A 126 -0.37 12.40 -19.80
CA HIS A 126 -0.61 13.53 -18.91
C HIS A 126 0.37 13.51 -17.73
N ARG A 127 0.72 14.70 -17.25
CA ARG A 127 1.49 14.91 -16.03
C ARG A 127 0.57 15.04 -14.81
N PRO A 128 1.05 14.84 -13.58
CA PRO A 128 0.23 14.92 -12.37
C PRO A 128 -0.55 16.23 -12.20
N ASN A 129 -0.02 17.36 -12.65
CA ASN A 129 -0.70 18.67 -12.60
C ASN A 129 -1.85 18.81 -13.61
N GLU A 130 -1.95 17.91 -14.57
CA GLU A 130 -3.01 17.85 -15.59
C GLU A 130 -4.13 16.86 -15.22
N LEU A 131 -4.05 16.24 -14.04
CA LEU A 131 -4.94 15.18 -13.57
C LEU A 131 -5.72 15.62 -12.33
N SER A 132 -6.97 15.14 -12.22
CA SER A 132 -7.74 15.27 -10.97
C SER A 132 -7.11 14.47 -9.82
N GLY A 133 -7.56 14.69 -8.58
CA GLY A 133 -7.12 13.93 -7.41
C GLY A 133 -7.31 12.42 -7.58
N GLY A 134 -8.49 12.00 -8.00
CA GLY A 134 -8.82 10.60 -8.25
C GLY A 134 -8.01 9.99 -9.39
N GLN A 135 -7.75 10.74 -10.47
CA GLN A 135 -6.87 10.28 -11.55
C GLN A 135 -5.42 10.10 -11.07
N ARG A 136 -4.89 11.03 -10.26
CA ARG A 136 -3.57 10.89 -9.64
C ARG A 136 -3.48 9.65 -8.76
N GLN A 137 -4.53 9.38 -7.98
CA GLN A 137 -4.56 8.19 -7.13
C GLN A 137 -4.62 6.89 -7.95
N ARG A 138 -5.39 6.88 -9.05
CA ARG A 138 -5.40 5.73 -9.99
C ARG A 138 -4.03 5.51 -10.64
N VAL A 139 -3.26 6.56 -10.98
CA VAL A 139 -1.87 6.42 -11.44
C VAL A 139 -0.99 5.82 -10.36
N ALA A 140 -1.13 6.25 -9.08
CA ALA A 140 -0.39 5.67 -7.97
C ALA A 140 -0.73 4.19 -7.75
N ILE A 141 -2.01 3.81 -7.88
CA ILE A 141 -2.45 2.40 -7.82
C ILE A 141 -1.86 1.60 -8.99
N ALA A 142 -1.90 2.11 -10.23
CA ALA A 142 -1.31 1.46 -11.39
C ALA A 142 0.20 1.22 -11.20
N ARG A 143 0.93 2.22 -10.67
CA ARG A 143 2.34 2.11 -10.32
C ARG A 143 2.59 1.02 -9.28
N ALA A 144 1.75 0.95 -8.26
CA ALA A 144 1.85 -0.06 -7.21
C ALA A 144 1.66 -1.49 -7.74
N LEU A 145 0.81 -1.66 -8.76
CA LEU A 145 0.44 -2.96 -9.32
C LEU A 145 1.36 -3.47 -10.43
N VAL A 146 2.22 -2.61 -11.02
CA VAL A 146 2.93 -2.90 -12.27
C VAL A 146 3.89 -4.09 -12.19
N ASN A 147 4.44 -4.37 -11.00
CA ASN A 147 5.28 -5.53 -10.70
C ASN A 147 4.47 -6.76 -10.25
N GLN A 148 3.12 -6.69 -10.23
CA GLN A 148 2.24 -7.76 -9.75
C GLN A 148 2.59 -8.19 -8.31
N PRO A 149 2.59 -7.25 -7.35
CA PRO A 149 3.05 -7.50 -5.99
C PRO A 149 2.12 -8.48 -5.26
N SER A 150 2.67 -9.17 -4.26
CA SER A 150 1.89 -10.05 -3.39
C SER A 150 0.96 -9.27 -2.45
N ILE A 151 1.35 -8.07 -2.08
CA ILE A 151 0.62 -7.19 -1.16
C ILE A 151 0.50 -5.80 -1.75
N LEU A 152 -0.70 -5.24 -1.71
CA LEU A 152 -0.96 -3.83 -1.94
C LEU A 152 -1.17 -3.14 -0.59
N LEU A 153 -0.25 -2.26 -0.22
CA LEU A 153 -0.24 -1.55 1.05
C LEU A 153 -0.66 -0.09 0.81
N ALA A 154 -1.81 0.30 1.34
CA ALA A 154 -2.42 1.61 1.11
C ALA A 154 -2.51 2.42 2.41
N ASP A 155 -1.83 3.56 2.47
CA ASP A 155 -1.81 4.47 3.60
C ASP A 155 -2.71 5.68 3.33
N GLU A 156 -3.84 5.75 4.03
CA GLU A 156 -4.86 6.80 3.91
C GLU A 156 -5.17 7.14 2.43
N PRO A 157 -5.48 6.15 1.57
CA PRO A 157 -5.50 6.34 0.11
C PRO A 157 -6.59 7.31 -0.38
N THR A 158 -7.51 7.69 0.48
CA THR A 158 -8.64 8.59 0.20
C THR A 158 -8.53 9.94 0.89
N GLY A 159 -7.57 10.14 1.81
CA GLY A 159 -7.51 11.29 2.70
C GLY A 159 -7.35 12.67 2.02
N ASN A 160 -7.02 12.74 0.73
CA ASN A 160 -6.93 13.97 -0.06
C ASN A 160 -7.99 14.05 -1.18
N LEU A 161 -9.07 13.27 -1.08
CA LEU A 161 -10.12 13.18 -2.08
C LEU A 161 -11.47 13.58 -1.48
N ASP A 162 -12.37 14.04 -2.33
CA ASP A 162 -13.78 14.21 -1.95
C ASP A 162 -14.47 12.86 -1.74
N SER A 163 -15.61 12.84 -1.06
CA SER A 163 -16.32 11.62 -0.68
C SER A 163 -16.74 10.75 -1.89
N ALA A 164 -17.16 11.35 -3.00
CA ALA A 164 -17.56 10.62 -4.19
C ALA A 164 -16.35 9.93 -4.84
N THR A 165 -15.25 10.67 -5.01
CA THR A 165 -13.98 10.16 -5.54
C THR A 165 -13.38 9.10 -4.60
N SER A 166 -13.48 9.29 -3.28
CA SER A 166 -13.04 8.30 -2.27
C SER A 166 -13.74 6.97 -2.45
N HIS A 167 -15.04 7.00 -2.67
CA HIS A 167 -15.83 5.78 -2.91
C HIS A 167 -15.43 5.08 -4.21
N GLU A 168 -15.17 5.82 -5.28
CA GLU A 168 -14.67 5.27 -6.55
C GLU A 168 -13.29 4.60 -6.37
N ILE A 169 -12.37 5.21 -5.62
CA ILE A 169 -11.06 4.64 -5.34
C ILE A 169 -11.19 3.35 -4.50
N MET A 170 -12.06 3.36 -3.48
CA MET A 170 -12.30 2.15 -2.68
C MET A 170 -12.95 1.02 -3.50
N GLN A 171 -13.76 1.36 -4.53
CA GLN A 171 -14.26 0.36 -5.46
C GLN A 171 -13.12 -0.27 -6.27
N VAL A 172 -12.11 0.50 -6.72
CA VAL A 172 -10.91 -0.05 -7.37
C VAL A 172 -10.20 -1.07 -6.46
N PHE A 173 -9.99 -0.74 -5.17
CA PHE A 173 -9.38 -1.70 -4.22
C PHE A 173 -10.24 -2.95 -4.04
N THR A 174 -11.56 -2.80 -3.99
CA THR A 174 -12.50 -3.92 -3.90
C THR A 174 -12.39 -4.85 -5.12
N ASP A 175 -12.32 -4.28 -6.32
CA ASP A 175 -12.22 -5.06 -7.57
C ASP A 175 -10.86 -5.76 -7.67
N LEU A 176 -9.78 -5.12 -7.23
CA LEU A 176 -8.46 -5.73 -7.11
C LEU A 176 -8.46 -6.90 -6.12
N HIS A 177 -9.09 -6.74 -4.95
CA HIS A 177 -9.24 -7.83 -3.98
C HIS A 177 -10.06 -9.00 -4.57
N ARG A 178 -11.17 -8.73 -5.27
CA ARG A 178 -11.96 -9.76 -5.96
C ARG A 178 -11.15 -10.49 -7.04
N ALA A 179 -10.19 -9.80 -7.65
CA ALA A 179 -9.25 -10.40 -8.62
C ALA A 179 -8.10 -11.18 -7.95
N GLY A 180 -8.09 -11.34 -6.62
CA GLY A 180 -7.11 -12.14 -5.90
C GLY A 180 -5.97 -11.34 -5.25
N GLN A 181 -6.00 -9.99 -5.29
CA GLN A 181 -4.98 -9.16 -4.66
C GLN A 181 -5.17 -9.10 -3.14
N THR A 182 -4.09 -9.33 -2.39
CA THR A 182 -4.07 -9.03 -0.95
C THR A 182 -3.94 -7.52 -0.75
N VAL A 183 -4.86 -6.94 0.03
CA VAL A 183 -4.91 -5.50 0.30
C VAL A 183 -4.81 -5.24 1.80
N ILE A 184 -3.87 -4.38 2.19
CA ILE A 184 -3.72 -3.87 3.54
C ILE A 184 -3.97 -2.37 3.48
N LEU A 185 -5.05 -1.94 4.09
CA LEU A 185 -5.47 -0.56 4.15
C LEU A 185 -5.16 0.02 5.54
N ILE A 186 -4.49 1.15 5.60
CA ILE A 186 -4.31 1.91 6.84
C ILE A 186 -5.21 3.12 6.75
N THR A 187 -6.12 3.26 7.70
CA THR A 187 -7.02 4.41 7.77
C THR A 187 -7.55 4.64 9.18
N HIS A 188 -7.92 5.87 9.47
CA HIS A 188 -8.67 6.22 10.70
C HIS A 188 -10.16 6.43 10.41
N GLU A 189 -10.58 6.42 9.14
CA GLU A 189 -11.97 6.60 8.70
C GLU A 189 -12.73 5.27 8.73
N ARG A 190 -13.86 5.25 9.46
CA ARG A 190 -14.65 4.01 9.67
C ARG A 190 -15.37 3.55 8.41
N ASP A 191 -15.87 4.47 7.61
CA ASP A 191 -16.54 4.22 6.33
C ASP A 191 -15.58 3.63 5.29
N ILE A 192 -14.34 4.09 5.26
CA ILE A 192 -13.28 3.55 4.41
C ILE A 192 -12.84 2.15 4.91
N ALA A 193 -12.70 1.97 6.21
CA ALA A 193 -12.37 0.66 6.78
C ALA A 193 -13.48 -0.39 6.56
N ALA A 194 -14.74 0.02 6.40
CA ALA A 194 -15.86 -0.87 6.13
C ALA A 194 -15.77 -1.59 4.76
N PHE A 195 -14.90 -1.16 3.85
CA PHE A 195 -14.62 -1.89 2.62
C PHE A 195 -13.81 -3.18 2.83
N ALA A 196 -13.08 -3.28 3.95
CA ALA A 196 -12.28 -4.44 4.28
C ALA A 196 -13.10 -5.56 4.93
N ASN A 197 -12.68 -6.81 4.72
CA ASN A 197 -13.30 -7.99 5.31
C ASN A 197 -12.82 -8.28 6.74
N ARG A 198 -11.73 -7.64 7.16
CA ARG A 198 -11.14 -7.73 8.49
C ARG A 198 -10.68 -6.35 8.95
N GLN A 199 -10.95 -6.03 10.20
CA GLN A 199 -10.53 -4.79 10.82
C GLN A 199 -9.67 -5.07 12.04
N ILE A 200 -8.45 -4.51 12.04
CA ILE A 200 -7.48 -4.61 13.13
C ILE A 200 -7.35 -3.23 13.76
N HIS A 201 -7.64 -3.15 15.05
CA HIS A 201 -7.52 -1.91 15.80
C HIS A 201 -6.23 -1.91 16.62
N LEU A 202 -5.36 -0.92 16.34
CA LEU A 202 -4.16 -0.69 17.14
C LEU A 202 -4.41 0.40 18.18
N LEU A 203 -3.95 0.14 19.41
CA LEU A 203 -3.90 1.11 20.50
C LEU A 203 -2.59 0.95 21.25
N ASP A 204 -1.86 2.05 21.49
CA ASP A 204 -0.61 2.09 22.26
C ASP A 204 0.42 1.03 21.85
N GLY A 205 0.55 0.78 20.54
CA GLY A 205 1.50 -0.18 19.97
C GLY A 205 1.09 -1.65 20.09
N LYS A 206 -0.17 -1.95 20.39
CA LYS A 206 -0.72 -3.32 20.50
C LYS A 206 -1.96 -3.48 19.63
N ILE A 207 -2.26 -4.70 19.24
CA ILE A 207 -3.57 -5.05 18.69
C ILE A 207 -4.56 -5.12 19.84
N GLU A 208 -5.50 -4.18 19.88
CA GLU A 208 -6.59 -4.14 20.85
C GLU A 208 -7.75 -5.05 20.40
N ARG A 209 -8.03 -5.04 19.10
CA ARG A 209 -9.16 -5.76 18.52
C ARG A 209 -8.82 -6.23 17.10
N ASP A 210 -9.26 -7.43 16.76
CA ASP A 210 -9.13 -8.05 15.45
C ASP A 210 -10.45 -8.74 15.09
N VAL A 211 -11.15 -8.25 14.08
CA VAL A 211 -12.54 -8.65 13.79
C VAL A 211 -12.69 -8.93 12.32
N LEU A 212 -13.28 -10.06 11.99
CA LEU A 212 -13.82 -10.32 10.67
C LEU A 212 -15.14 -9.55 10.52
N THR A 213 -15.26 -8.78 9.48
CA THR A 213 -16.49 -8.07 9.11
C THR A 213 -17.26 -8.94 8.13
N GLU A 214 -18.46 -9.41 8.53
CA GLU A 214 -19.38 -10.00 7.57
C GLU A 214 -19.79 -8.89 6.58
N ARG A 215 -19.34 -8.95 5.34
CA ARG A 215 -19.97 -8.15 4.30
C ARG A 215 -21.37 -8.68 4.10
N ALA A 216 -22.35 -7.81 4.23
CA ALA A 216 -23.66 -8.06 3.62
C ALA A 216 -23.43 -8.35 2.13
N ALA A 217 -23.78 -9.53 1.69
CA ALA A 217 -23.64 -10.04 0.35
C ALA A 217 -24.39 -9.18 -0.68
#